data_f36975782df73817ced06d5165496315
#
_entry.id   f36975782df73817ced06d5165496315
#
_cell.length_a   1.000
_cell.length_b   1.000
_cell.length_c   1.000
_cell.angle_alpha   90.00
_cell.angle_beta   90.00
_cell.angle_gamma   90.00
#
_symmetry.space_group_name_H-M   'P 1'
#
loop_
_entity.id
_entity.type
_entity.pdbx_description
1 polymer ?
#
loop_
_entity_poly.entity_id
_entity_poly.type
_entity_poly.pdbx_seq_one_letter_code
_entity_poly.pdbx_strand_id
1 'polypeptide(L)'
;MKFQANVPFKLTKLFYEKLGEQPKDKRILVIRDFFTAMHAAIDNSVTFITDDKEAYDLFNKNVASNDEFGNDDTTLYVDTEINKNAWKDFIKELASMPKFDVAIMNPPYDGNLHLKILEAVIPIADKVVNISPSNCYTCNRLKFSTDIPLYDKFVKSIFSHCKSVDTISASSASEIFSIAQGTDLAISVYDNTYTDKNYVADKFLKYNNKNLEKSICDKILKKCQLSHWETFKGAGSYILNTSHVHGHAGNKDFTNLLCMKYDDALKVKKTPDGRSCQFKFTTEEERKNFYNAYMNSKVIHWWNYQWKNQIILVLKYIPYMNDYTQPWDDKRFCEYFNITGYISDTEAELGSEWEIILNTMKEYV
;
A
#
# COMPACT_ATOMS: atom_id res chain seq x y z
N MET A 1 -13.22 15.79 -10.13
CA MET A 1 -11.76 15.72 -10.52
C MET A 1 -11.71 16.26 -11.94
N LYS A 2 -10.96 17.32 -12.21
CA LYS A 2 -10.90 17.85 -13.56
C LYS A 2 -10.26 16.83 -14.50
N PHE A 3 -10.90 16.56 -15.60
CA PHE A 3 -10.40 15.74 -16.68
C PHE A 3 -9.00 16.23 -17.10
N GLN A 4 -8.01 15.35 -17.03
CA GLN A 4 -6.64 15.69 -17.36
C GLN A 4 -6.31 15.21 -18.78
N ALA A 5 -6.56 16.06 -19.73
CA ALA A 5 -6.34 15.81 -21.17
C ALA A 5 -4.89 15.45 -21.56
N ASN A 6 -3.92 15.63 -20.65
CA ASN A 6 -2.48 15.53 -20.97
C ASN A 6 -1.80 14.21 -20.57
N VAL A 7 -2.55 13.24 -20.03
CA VAL A 7 -2.00 11.95 -19.54
C VAL A 7 -2.10 10.78 -20.54
N PRO A 8 -2.72 10.92 -21.69
CA PRO A 8 -3.40 9.82 -22.37
C PRO A 8 -2.48 8.73 -22.90
N PHE A 9 -1.47 9.12 -23.66
CA PHE A 9 -0.71 8.13 -24.42
C PHE A 9 0.35 7.40 -23.58
N LYS A 10 0.91 8.02 -22.56
CA LYS A 10 1.93 7.36 -21.72
C LYS A 10 1.35 6.17 -20.97
N LEU A 11 0.15 6.34 -20.40
CA LEU A 11 -0.49 5.28 -19.63
C LEU A 11 -1.01 4.16 -20.54
N THR A 12 -1.68 4.50 -21.65
CA THR A 12 -2.14 3.54 -22.66
C THR A 12 -0.97 2.69 -23.20
N LYS A 13 0.14 3.35 -23.55
CA LYS A 13 1.34 2.65 -24.00
C LYS A 13 1.88 1.70 -22.93
N LEU A 14 1.96 2.15 -21.70
CA LEU A 14 2.41 1.33 -20.57
C LEU A 14 1.51 0.10 -20.35
N PHE A 15 0.19 0.25 -20.48
CA PHE A 15 -0.73 -0.90 -20.39
C PHE A 15 -0.48 -1.93 -21.50
N TYR A 16 -0.32 -1.51 -22.73
CA TYR A 16 -0.06 -2.44 -23.84
C TYR A 16 1.33 -3.09 -23.76
N GLU A 17 2.34 -2.35 -23.32
CA GLU A 17 3.68 -2.91 -23.04
C GLU A 17 3.60 -4.03 -21.97
N LYS A 18 2.76 -3.84 -20.94
CA LYS A 18 2.59 -4.84 -19.89
C LYS A 18 1.72 -6.02 -20.32
N LEU A 19 0.75 -5.81 -21.20
CA LEU A 19 0.02 -6.90 -21.85
C LEU A 19 0.91 -7.72 -22.78
N GLY A 20 1.98 -7.10 -23.32
CA GLY A 20 2.85 -7.68 -24.34
C GLY A 20 2.24 -7.64 -25.75
N GLU A 21 1.09 -7.01 -25.91
CA GLU A 21 0.37 -6.87 -27.18
C GLU A 21 -0.57 -5.66 -27.16
N GLN A 22 -0.89 -5.12 -28.33
CA GLN A 22 -2.04 -4.27 -28.53
C GLN A 22 -3.23 -5.17 -28.89
N PRO A 23 -4.30 -5.20 -28.09
CA PRO A 23 -5.46 -6.04 -28.39
C PRO A 23 -6.13 -5.66 -29.71
N LYS A 24 -6.58 -6.65 -30.45
CA LYS A 24 -7.36 -6.46 -31.66
C LYS A 24 -8.47 -7.51 -31.75
N ASP A 25 -9.66 -7.10 -32.22
CA ASP A 25 -10.86 -7.94 -32.32
C ASP A 25 -11.23 -8.62 -30.98
N LYS A 26 -11.12 -7.85 -29.87
CA LYS A 26 -11.32 -8.30 -28.49
C LYS A 26 -12.47 -7.57 -27.82
N ARG A 27 -13.05 -8.20 -26.80
CA ARG A 27 -13.96 -7.56 -25.85
C ARG A 27 -13.13 -7.01 -24.68
N ILE A 28 -13.08 -5.70 -24.57
CA ILE A 28 -12.22 -5.01 -23.60
C ILE A 28 -13.06 -4.26 -22.58
N LEU A 29 -12.75 -4.48 -21.30
CA LEU A 29 -13.26 -3.66 -20.21
C LEU A 29 -12.22 -2.59 -19.88
N VAL A 30 -12.61 -1.32 -19.87
CA VAL A 30 -11.74 -0.22 -19.41
C VAL A 30 -12.39 0.50 -18.24
N ILE A 31 -11.64 0.63 -17.13
CA ILE A 31 -12.12 1.34 -15.93
C ILE A 31 -11.34 2.63 -15.74
N ARG A 32 -12.05 3.78 -15.84
CA ARG A 32 -11.61 5.16 -15.60
C ARG A 32 -10.50 5.70 -16.49
N ASP A 33 -9.95 4.96 -17.41
CA ASP A 33 -8.97 5.51 -18.35
C ASP A 33 -9.59 5.82 -19.71
N PHE A 34 -10.07 7.06 -19.88
CA PHE A 34 -10.76 7.52 -21.08
C PHE A 34 -9.92 7.33 -22.34
N PHE A 35 -8.64 7.67 -22.31
CA PHE A 35 -7.82 7.63 -23.52
C PHE A 35 -7.49 6.20 -23.94
N THR A 36 -7.29 5.31 -22.98
CA THR A 36 -7.18 3.89 -23.27
C THR A 36 -8.48 3.34 -23.84
N ALA A 37 -9.64 3.76 -23.31
CA ALA A 37 -10.94 3.36 -23.85
C ALA A 37 -11.11 3.83 -25.31
N MET A 38 -10.86 5.11 -25.60
CA MET A 38 -10.91 5.67 -26.95
C MET A 38 -9.98 4.95 -27.93
N HIS A 39 -8.74 4.69 -27.50
CA HIS A 39 -7.77 4.00 -28.34
C HIS A 39 -8.13 2.53 -28.57
N ALA A 40 -8.63 1.85 -27.54
CA ALA A 40 -9.04 0.45 -27.64
C ALA A 40 -10.24 0.27 -28.58
N ALA A 41 -11.18 1.21 -28.58
CA ALA A 41 -12.39 1.16 -29.40
C ALA A 41 -12.12 1.21 -30.94
N ILE A 42 -10.92 1.59 -31.35
CA ILE A 42 -10.56 1.62 -32.78
C ILE A 42 -10.63 0.19 -33.39
N ASP A 43 -10.14 -0.81 -32.67
CA ASP A 43 -9.99 -2.17 -33.19
C ASP A 43 -10.72 -3.23 -32.33
N ASN A 44 -11.53 -2.82 -31.33
CA ASN A 44 -12.12 -3.73 -30.37
C ASN A 44 -13.53 -3.30 -29.97
N SER A 45 -14.30 -4.21 -29.33
CA SER A 45 -15.53 -3.87 -28.63
C SER A 45 -15.21 -3.49 -27.18
N VAL A 46 -15.53 -2.27 -26.76
CA VAL A 46 -15.16 -1.69 -25.48
C VAL A 46 -16.35 -1.45 -24.57
N THR A 47 -16.25 -1.93 -23.34
CA THR A 47 -17.10 -1.48 -22.23
C THR A 47 -16.30 -0.51 -21.38
N PHE A 48 -16.65 0.78 -21.42
CA PHE A 48 -15.99 1.83 -20.64
C PHE A 48 -16.80 2.20 -19.40
N ILE A 49 -16.19 2.10 -18.23
CA ILE A 49 -16.81 2.41 -16.93
C ILE A 49 -16.05 3.56 -16.28
N THR A 50 -16.78 4.61 -15.94
CA THR A 50 -16.17 5.80 -15.32
C THR A 50 -17.13 6.50 -14.35
N ASP A 51 -16.56 7.20 -13.37
CA ASP A 51 -17.23 8.17 -12.50
C ASP A 51 -16.94 9.62 -12.90
N ASP A 52 -16.31 9.82 -14.05
CA ASP A 52 -16.09 11.12 -14.66
C ASP A 52 -17.17 11.38 -15.70
N LYS A 53 -18.07 12.33 -15.41
CA LYS A 53 -19.21 12.64 -16.28
C LYS A 53 -18.79 13.16 -17.64
N GLU A 54 -17.73 13.96 -17.70
CA GLU A 54 -17.23 14.49 -18.97
C GLU A 54 -16.67 13.38 -19.85
N ALA A 55 -15.86 12.49 -19.27
CA ALA A 55 -15.33 11.32 -19.95
C ALA A 55 -16.43 10.38 -20.46
N TYR A 56 -17.48 10.17 -19.64
CA TYR A 56 -18.67 9.40 -20.00
C TYR A 56 -19.37 10.00 -21.24
N ASP A 57 -19.69 11.28 -21.17
CA ASP A 57 -20.42 11.97 -22.24
C ASP A 57 -19.61 12.00 -23.54
N LEU A 58 -18.30 12.23 -23.47
CA LEU A 58 -17.41 12.24 -24.63
C LEU A 58 -17.28 10.85 -25.26
N PHE A 59 -17.12 9.79 -24.47
CA PHE A 59 -17.03 8.43 -25.02
C PHE A 59 -18.36 8.01 -25.66
N ASN A 60 -19.46 8.26 -24.97
CA ASN A 60 -20.79 7.93 -25.48
C ASN A 60 -21.10 8.66 -26.79
N LYS A 61 -20.77 9.94 -26.89
CA LYS A 61 -20.99 10.75 -28.09
C LYS A 61 -20.11 10.32 -29.27
N ASN A 62 -18.84 10.01 -29.02
CA ASN A 62 -17.88 9.82 -30.12
C ASN A 62 -17.68 8.36 -30.51
N VAL A 63 -18.03 7.41 -29.64
CA VAL A 63 -17.80 5.98 -29.85
C VAL A 63 -19.12 5.19 -29.73
N ALA A 64 -19.68 5.06 -28.54
CA ALA A 64 -20.81 4.18 -28.29
C ALA A 64 -22.10 4.54 -29.07
N SER A 65 -22.26 5.80 -29.47
CA SER A 65 -23.39 6.28 -30.28
C SER A 65 -23.05 6.48 -31.75
N ASN A 66 -21.86 6.04 -32.19
CA ASN A 66 -21.40 6.24 -33.56
C ASN A 66 -21.37 4.92 -34.33
N ASP A 67 -22.37 4.71 -35.19
CA ASP A 67 -22.51 3.51 -36.02
C ASP A 67 -21.31 3.25 -36.97
N GLU A 68 -20.44 4.25 -37.20
CA GLU A 68 -19.26 4.10 -38.05
C GLU A 68 -18.19 3.17 -37.43
N PHE A 69 -18.16 3.01 -36.09
CA PHE A 69 -17.22 2.09 -35.44
C PHE A 69 -17.67 0.62 -35.54
N GLY A 70 -18.96 0.35 -35.79
CA GLY A 70 -19.49 -0.98 -36.06
C GLY A 70 -19.32 -2.00 -34.94
N ASN A 71 -18.96 -1.55 -33.75
CA ASN A 71 -18.67 -2.36 -32.57
C ASN A 71 -19.77 -2.20 -31.52
N ASP A 72 -19.98 -3.25 -30.71
CA ASP A 72 -20.90 -3.22 -29.55
C ASP A 72 -20.28 -2.44 -28.37
N ASP A 73 -19.90 -1.19 -28.63
CA ASP A 73 -19.28 -0.34 -27.59
C ASP A 73 -20.34 0.17 -26.63
N THR A 74 -20.03 0.10 -25.36
CA THR A 74 -20.91 0.54 -24.29
C THR A 74 -20.18 1.43 -23.27
N THR A 75 -20.93 2.32 -22.64
CA THR A 75 -20.38 3.13 -21.55
C THR A 75 -21.32 3.11 -20.36
N LEU A 76 -20.74 3.01 -19.16
CA LEU A 76 -21.47 2.98 -17.91
C LEU A 76 -20.96 4.08 -16.98
N TYR A 77 -21.89 4.84 -16.42
CA TYR A 77 -21.57 5.93 -15.51
C TYR A 77 -21.84 5.52 -14.06
N VAL A 78 -20.83 5.66 -13.20
CA VAL A 78 -20.93 5.43 -11.76
C VAL A 78 -21.07 6.78 -11.07
N ASP A 79 -22.30 7.15 -10.72
CA ASP A 79 -22.60 8.47 -10.16
C ASP A 79 -22.16 8.61 -8.71
N THR A 80 -20.95 9.09 -8.53
CA THR A 80 -20.36 9.36 -7.20
C THR A 80 -20.74 10.74 -6.65
N GLU A 81 -21.32 11.62 -7.44
CA GLU A 81 -21.79 12.94 -6.98
C GLU A 81 -23.09 12.78 -6.18
N ILE A 82 -24.01 11.95 -6.64
CA ILE A 82 -25.26 11.65 -5.95
C ILE A 82 -25.07 10.61 -4.84
N ASN A 83 -24.28 9.55 -5.13
CA ASN A 83 -24.04 8.47 -4.18
C ASN A 83 -22.55 8.22 -3.95
N LYS A 84 -22.02 8.69 -2.81
CA LYS A 84 -20.61 8.46 -2.42
C LYS A 84 -20.21 6.98 -2.33
N ASN A 85 -21.17 6.06 -2.23
CA ASN A 85 -20.93 4.62 -2.23
C ASN A 85 -21.20 3.96 -3.60
N ALA A 86 -21.48 4.72 -4.65
CA ALA A 86 -21.85 4.19 -5.97
C ALA A 86 -20.91 3.09 -6.47
N TRP A 87 -19.60 3.26 -6.33
CA TRP A 87 -18.65 2.20 -6.68
C TRP A 87 -18.81 0.91 -5.87
N LYS A 88 -19.14 1.02 -4.59
CA LYS A 88 -19.36 -0.18 -3.74
C LYS A 88 -20.60 -0.95 -4.15
N ASP A 89 -21.62 -0.22 -4.53
CA ASP A 89 -22.89 -0.80 -5.01
C ASP A 89 -22.66 -1.42 -6.39
N PHE A 90 -21.94 -0.74 -7.26
CA PHE A 90 -21.63 -1.17 -8.63
C PHE A 90 -20.72 -2.42 -8.71
N ILE A 91 -19.91 -2.72 -7.70
CA ILE A 91 -19.05 -3.92 -7.68
C ILE A 91 -19.86 -5.21 -7.87
N LYS A 92 -21.10 -5.28 -7.37
CA LYS A 92 -21.95 -6.47 -7.54
C LYS A 92 -22.40 -6.62 -8.99
N GLU A 93 -22.74 -5.52 -9.65
CA GLU A 93 -23.08 -5.48 -11.06
C GLU A 93 -21.87 -5.85 -11.90
N LEU A 94 -20.73 -5.26 -11.62
CA LEU A 94 -19.44 -5.55 -12.27
C LEU A 94 -19.10 -7.05 -12.22
N ALA A 95 -19.25 -7.70 -11.08
CA ALA A 95 -18.97 -9.13 -10.92
C ALA A 95 -19.93 -10.04 -11.72
N SER A 96 -21.08 -9.53 -12.17
CA SER A 96 -22.07 -10.27 -12.97
C SER A 96 -21.99 -9.99 -14.47
N MET A 97 -21.08 -9.12 -14.90
CA MET A 97 -20.90 -8.80 -16.32
C MET A 97 -20.43 -10.00 -17.14
N PRO A 98 -20.72 -10.01 -18.46
CA PRO A 98 -20.19 -11.01 -19.36
C PRO A 98 -18.65 -11.01 -19.35
N LYS A 99 -18.04 -12.14 -19.73
CA LYS A 99 -16.57 -12.24 -19.83
C LYS A 99 -15.99 -11.28 -20.86
N PHE A 100 -14.82 -10.78 -20.52
CA PHE A 100 -13.96 -9.97 -21.38
C PHE A 100 -12.66 -10.72 -21.70
N ASP A 101 -12.07 -10.44 -22.85
CA ASP A 101 -10.73 -10.97 -23.17
C ASP A 101 -9.66 -10.22 -22.35
N VAL A 102 -9.84 -8.90 -22.22
CA VAL A 102 -8.89 -8.04 -21.51
C VAL A 102 -9.63 -7.02 -20.65
N ALA A 103 -9.15 -6.78 -19.45
CA ALA A 103 -9.52 -5.62 -18.63
C ALA A 103 -8.32 -4.72 -18.37
N ILE A 104 -8.51 -3.41 -18.57
CA ILE A 104 -7.50 -2.37 -18.32
C ILE A 104 -8.05 -1.40 -17.28
N MET A 105 -7.34 -1.22 -16.18
CA MET A 105 -7.91 -0.59 -15.02
C MET A 105 -7.00 0.48 -14.40
N ASN A 106 -7.59 1.65 -14.17
CA ASN A 106 -7.08 2.70 -13.30
C ASN A 106 -8.16 3.05 -12.26
N PRO A 107 -8.50 2.12 -11.35
CA PRO A 107 -9.65 2.25 -10.47
C PRO A 107 -9.49 3.39 -9.45
N PRO A 108 -10.57 3.86 -8.82
CA PRO A 108 -10.48 4.89 -7.78
C PRO A 108 -9.71 4.38 -6.55
N TYR A 109 -8.80 5.22 -6.01
CA TYR A 109 -7.91 4.87 -4.89
C TYR A 109 -8.48 5.29 -3.52
N ASP A 110 -9.78 5.16 -3.33
CA ASP A 110 -10.42 5.43 -2.05
C ASP A 110 -10.37 4.20 -1.14
N GLY A 111 -9.54 4.26 -0.09
CA GLY A 111 -9.33 3.15 0.83
C GLY A 111 -8.93 1.85 0.10
N ASN A 112 -9.73 0.80 0.27
CA ASN A 112 -9.52 -0.50 -0.37
C ASN A 112 -10.40 -0.73 -1.62
N LEU A 113 -11.02 0.32 -2.13
CA LEU A 113 -11.99 0.20 -3.23
C LEU A 113 -11.35 -0.38 -4.50
N HIS A 114 -10.15 0.08 -4.87
CA HIS A 114 -9.38 -0.44 -6.00
C HIS A 114 -9.14 -1.95 -5.93
N LEU A 115 -8.94 -2.50 -4.73
CA LEU A 115 -8.74 -3.94 -4.52
C LEU A 115 -10.04 -4.73 -4.69
N LYS A 116 -11.16 -4.18 -4.23
CA LYS A 116 -12.47 -4.82 -4.39
C LYS A 116 -12.92 -4.83 -5.85
N ILE A 117 -12.63 -3.75 -6.59
CA ILE A 117 -12.88 -3.70 -8.02
C ILE A 117 -12.03 -4.75 -8.74
N LEU A 118 -10.74 -4.83 -8.41
CA LEU A 118 -9.85 -5.83 -8.99
C LEU A 118 -10.31 -7.27 -8.68
N GLU A 119 -10.74 -7.55 -7.45
CA GLU A 119 -11.30 -8.86 -7.06
C GLU A 119 -12.55 -9.22 -7.89
N ALA A 120 -13.38 -8.24 -8.23
CA ALA A 120 -14.57 -8.46 -9.06
C ALA A 120 -14.23 -8.64 -10.55
N VAL A 121 -13.18 -8.00 -11.04
CA VAL A 121 -12.80 -8.03 -12.47
C VAL A 121 -12.01 -9.28 -12.85
N ILE A 122 -11.14 -9.78 -11.98
CA ILE A 122 -10.29 -10.95 -12.30
C ILE A 122 -11.12 -12.15 -12.79
N PRO A 123 -12.25 -12.54 -12.18
CA PRO A 123 -13.03 -13.68 -12.64
C PRO A 123 -13.72 -13.48 -14.00
N ILE A 124 -13.94 -12.24 -14.42
CA ILE A 124 -14.67 -11.89 -15.64
C ILE A 124 -13.78 -11.44 -16.80
N ALA A 125 -12.46 -11.45 -16.64
CA ALA A 125 -11.53 -11.12 -17.72
C ALA A 125 -10.42 -12.17 -17.82
N ASP A 126 -10.01 -12.55 -19.02
CA ASP A 126 -8.94 -13.53 -19.21
C ASP A 126 -7.57 -12.94 -18.84
N LYS A 127 -7.34 -11.68 -19.20
CA LYS A 127 -6.16 -10.90 -18.79
C LYS A 127 -6.60 -9.58 -18.15
N VAL A 128 -5.94 -9.17 -17.08
CA VAL A 128 -6.18 -7.87 -16.43
C VAL A 128 -4.86 -7.12 -16.28
N VAL A 129 -4.82 -5.87 -16.73
CA VAL A 129 -3.75 -4.92 -16.37
C VAL A 129 -4.32 -3.85 -15.46
N ASN A 130 -3.73 -3.69 -14.31
CA ASN A 130 -4.21 -2.78 -13.28
C ASN A 130 -3.10 -1.87 -12.78
N ILE A 131 -3.36 -0.57 -12.70
CA ILE A 131 -2.51 0.37 -11.99
C ILE A 131 -3.19 0.80 -10.69
N SER A 132 -2.46 0.71 -9.58
CA SER A 132 -3.00 1.01 -8.25
C SER A 132 -1.87 1.35 -7.27
N PRO A 133 -2.18 1.88 -6.08
CA PRO A 133 -1.17 2.03 -5.04
C PRO A 133 -0.42 0.73 -4.76
N SER A 134 0.92 0.81 -4.68
CA SER A 134 1.79 -0.36 -4.54
C SER A 134 1.67 -1.09 -3.20
N ASN A 135 0.97 -0.50 -2.24
CA ASN A 135 0.85 -0.99 -0.86
C ASN A 135 0.46 -2.44 -0.72
N CYS A 136 -0.49 -2.90 -1.55
CA CYS A 136 -0.96 -4.28 -1.48
C CYS A 136 0.11 -5.29 -1.89
N TYR A 137 1.12 -4.85 -2.63
CA TYR A 137 2.23 -5.69 -3.08
C TYR A 137 3.48 -5.55 -2.22
N THR A 138 3.73 -4.36 -1.68
CA THR A 138 4.99 -4.01 -1.01
C THR A 138 4.87 -3.89 0.50
N CYS A 139 3.66 -3.76 1.05
CA CYS A 139 3.47 -3.52 2.47
C CYS A 139 3.39 -4.81 3.28
N ASN A 140 4.30 -4.97 4.21
CA ASN A 140 4.32 -6.09 5.15
C ASN A 140 3.14 -6.10 6.14
N ARG A 141 2.50 -4.95 6.31
CA ARG A 141 1.30 -4.77 7.13
C ARG A 141 0.20 -5.79 6.85
N LEU A 142 0.13 -6.30 5.62
CA LEU A 142 -0.83 -7.31 5.19
C LEU A 142 -0.65 -8.66 5.89
N LYS A 143 0.56 -8.92 6.37
CA LYS A 143 0.92 -10.23 6.94
C LYS A 143 0.52 -10.39 8.39
N PHE A 144 0.40 -9.28 9.12
CA PHE A 144 0.35 -9.30 10.58
C PHE A 144 -0.89 -8.68 11.18
N SER A 145 -1.75 -8.04 10.39
CA SER A 145 -2.94 -7.40 10.93
C SER A 145 -4.08 -8.40 11.05
N THR A 146 -4.46 -8.69 12.28
CA THR A 146 -5.69 -9.41 12.60
C THR A 146 -6.96 -8.69 12.16
N ASP A 147 -6.85 -7.39 11.86
CA ASP A 147 -7.96 -6.54 11.41
C ASP A 147 -8.19 -6.64 9.89
N ILE A 148 -7.51 -7.55 9.17
CA ILE A 148 -7.59 -7.61 7.72
C ILE A 148 -7.91 -9.03 7.20
N PRO A 149 -9.09 -9.59 7.52
CA PRO A 149 -9.60 -10.77 6.81
C PRO A 149 -9.70 -10.54 5.31
N LEU A 150 -9.94 -9.28 4.88
CA LEU A 150 -10.01 -8.86 3.49
C LEU A 150 -8.69 -9.08 2.76
N TYR A 151 -7.56 -8.76 3.38
CA TYR A 151 -6.27 -8.92 2.74
C TYR A 151 -5.81 -10.36 2.62
N ASP A 152 -6.08 -11.17 3.64
CA ASP A 152 -5.77 -12.61 3.60
C ASP A 152 -6.56 -13.30 2.50
N LYS A 153 -7.84 -12.94 2.37
CA LYS A 153 -8.70 -13.38 1.29
C LYS A 153 -8.21 -12.84 -0.07
N PHE A 154 -7.87 -11.56 -0.13
CA PHE A 154 -7.38 -10.88 -1.31
C PHE A 154 -6.05 -11.46 -1.80
N VAL A 155 -5.07 -11.66 -0.91
CA VAL A 155 -3.79 -12.31 -1.24
C VAL A 155 -4.02 -13.73 -1.78
N LYS A 156 -4.94 -14.47 -1.19
CA LYS A 156 -5.24 -15.85 -1.63
C LYS A 156 -5.99 -15.88 -2.96
N SER A 157 -6.94 -14.99 -3.19
CA SER A 157 -7.77 -14.99 -4.41
C SER A 157 -7.09 -14.30 -5.59
N ILE A 158 -6.40 -13.21 -5.37
CA ILE A 158 -5.88 -12.37 -6.45
C ILE A 158 -4.44 -12.73 -6.82
N PHE A 159 -3.55 -12.92 -5.85
CA PHE A 159 -2.16 -13.24 -6.17
C PHE A 159 -1.98 -14.59 -6.86
N SER A 160 -2.94 -15.50 -6.75
CA SER A 160 -2.87 -16.76 -7.49
C SER A 160 -2.85 -16.59 -9.01
N HIS A 161 -3.38 -15.48 -9.52
CA HIS A 161 -3.45 -15.16 -10.95
C HIS A 161 -2.47 -14.06 -11.37
N CYS A 162 -1.70 -13.51 -10.44
CA CYS A 162 -0.80 -12.41 -10.73
C CYS A 162 0.46 -12.90 -11.43
N LYS A 163 0.63 -12.52 -12.69
CA LYS A 163 1.76 -12.89 -13.54
C LYS A 163 2.97 -11.98 -13.32
N SER A 164 2.74 -10.70 -13.19
CA SER A 164 3.80 -9.72 -12.93
C SER A 164 3.29 -8.50 -12.16
N VAL A 165 4.19 -7.85 -11.44
CA VAL A 165 3.99 -6.55 -10.82
C VAL A 165 5.26 -5.75 -10.95
N ASP A 166 5.17 -4.52 -11.43
CA ASP A 166 6.26 -3.57 -11.45
C ASP A 166 5.89 -2.34 -10.63
N THR A 167 6.80 -1.87 -9.81
CA THR A 167 6.60 -0.67 -9.00
C THR A 167 7.00 0.58 -9.78
N ILE A 168 6.20 1.62 -9.65
CA ILE A 168 6.41 2.93 -10.24
C ILE A 168 6.59 3.91 -9.08
N SER A 169 7.75 4.55 -8.99
CA SER A 169 8.01 5.53 -7.93
C SER A 169 7.00 6.68 -7.97
N ALA A 170 6.75 7.32 -6.83
CA ALA A 170 5.85 8.47 -6.75
C ALA A 170 6.26 9.61 -7.71
N SER A 171 7.56 9.81 -7.93
CA SER A 171 8.07 10.79 -8.90
C SER A 171 7.71 10.41 -10.34
N SER A 172 7.98 9.16 -10.74
CA SER A 172 7.62 8.67 -12.08
C SER A 172 6.11 8.63 -12.30
N ALA A 173 5.35 8.26 -11.27
CA ALA A 173 3.89 8.31 -11.31
C ALA A 173 3.37 9.76 -11.50
N SER A 174 4.00 10.74 -10.84
CA SER A 174 3.67 12.16 -11.01
C SER A 174 3.90 12.64 -12.46
N GLU A 175 4.93 12.12 -13.12
CA GLU A 175 5.19 12.43 -14.55
C GLU A 175 4.16 11.77 -15.47
N ILE A 176 3.73 10.55 -15.17
CA ILE A 176 2.71 9.83 -15.95
C ILE A 176 1.36 10.54 -15.84
N PHE A 177 0.95 10.87 -14.62
CA PHE A 177 -0.37 11.45 -14.35
C PHE A 177 -0.42 12.97 -14.40
N SER A 178 0.72 13.64 -14.55
CA SER A 178 0.85 15.11 -14.52
C SER A 178 0.25 15.76 -13.26
N ILE A 179 0.22 15.01 -12.16
CA ILE A 179 -0.24 15.44 -10.83
C ILE A 179 0.73 14.93 -9.77
N ALA A 180 0.87 15.67 -8.68
CA ALA A 180 1.69 15.22 -7.57
C ALA A 180 1.12 13.93 -6.96
N GLN A 181 1.87 12.85 -7.05
CA GLN A 181 1.55 11.57 -6.42
C GLN A 181 2.30 11.48 -5.09
N GLY A 182 1.55 11.24 -4.01
CA GLY A 182 2.13 11.06 -2.68
C GLY A 182 2.57 9.63 -2.39
N THR A 183 2.38 8.70 -3.33
CA THR A 183 2.57 7.27 -3.09
C THR A 183 3.13 6.59 -4.34
N ASP A 184 3.96 5.56 -4.12
CA ASP A 184 4.36 4.67 -5.19
C ASP A 184 3.15 3.90 -5.73
N LEU A 185 3.12 3.71 -7.04
CA LEU A 185 2.13 2.90 -7.71
C LEU A 185 2.74 1.54 -8.12
N ALA A 186 1.88 0.61 -8.40
CA ALA A 186 2.22 -0.64 -9.04
C ALA A 186 1.36 -0.84 -10.28
N ILE A 187 1.99 -1.29 -11.36
CA ILE A 187 1.27 -1.86 -12.49
C ILE A 187 1.37 -3.38 -12.40
N SER A 188 0.23 -4.03 -12.39
CA SER A 188 0.12 -5.48 -12.19
C SER A 188 -0.63 -6.14 -13.33
N VAL A 189 -0.18 -7.31 -13.72
CA VAL A 189 -0.79 -8.13 -14.78
C VAL A 189 -1.30 -9.42 -14.15
N TYR A 190 -2.57 -9.70 -14.40
CA TYR A 190 -3.22 -10.95 -14.02
C TYR A 190 -3.60 -11.72 -15.27
N ASP A 191 -3.48 -13.03 -15.19
CA ASP A 191 -3.79 -13.93 -16.29
C ASP A 191 -4.44 -15.20 -15.70
N ASN A 192 -5.69 -15.46 -16.07
CA ASN A 192 -6.45 -16.58 -15.53
C ASN A 192 -5.90 -17.94 -15.95
N THR A 193 -5.05 -17.98 -16.98
CA THR A 193 -4.34 -19.19 -17.41
C THR A 193 -3.02 -19.40 -16.67
N TYR A 194 -2.57 -18.41 -15.91
CA TYR A 194 -1.31 -18.45 -15.19
C TYR A 194 -1.38 -19.40 -13.98
N THR A 195 -0.46 -20.37 -13.94
CA THR A 195 -0.47 -21.45 -12.95
C THR A 195 0.68 -21.38 -11.94
N ASP A 196 1.72 -20.58 -12.19
CA ASP A 196 2.84 -20.41 -11.26
C ASP A 196 2.48 -19.48 -10.10
N LYS A 197 1.87 -20.06 -9.09
CA LYS A 197 1.32 -19.34 -7.93
C LYS A 197 2.38 -18.74 -7.00
N ASN A 198 3.66 -19.07 -7.18
CA ASN A 198 4.72 -18.68 -6.24
C ASN A 198 5.52 -17.46 -6.71
N TYR A 199 5.58 -17.23 -8.02
CA TYR A 199 6.46 -16.23 -8.61
C TYR A 199 6.26 -14.80 -8.05
N VAL A 200 5.02 -14.33 -7.99
CA VAL A 200 4.74 -12.97 -7.50
C VAL A 200 4.85 -12.89 -5.99
N ALA A 201 4.36 -13.90 -5.29
CA ALA A 201 4.54 -14.01 -3.85
C ALA A 201 6.03 -13.98 -3.47
N ASP A 202 6.88 -14.66 -4.22
CA ASP A 202 8.32 -14.75 -3.92
C ASP A 202 9.08 -13.49 -4.36
N LYS A 203 8.73 -12.88 -5.47
CA LYS A 203 9.38 -11.67 -5.97
C LYS A 203 9.01 -10.40 -5.19
N PHE A 204 7.76 -10.28 -4.73
CA PHE A 204 7.26 -9.12 -4.00
C PHE A 204 7.24 -9.31 -2.50
N LEU A 205 7.02 -10.53 -2.06
CA LEU A 205 7.28 -10.89 -0.70
C LEU A 205 8.78 -11.25 -0.62
N LYS A 206 9.69 -10.34 -0.78
CA LYS A 206 11.17 -10.44 -0.72
C LYS A 206 11.74 -11.23 0.50
N TYR A 207 10.99 -12.18 1.02
CA TYR A 207 11.26 -12.87 2.27
C TYR A 207 11.62 -14.32 2.02
N ASN A 208 12.88 -14.53 1.88
CA ASN A 208 13.45 -15.89 1.95
C ASN A 208 13.22 -16.55 3.32
N ASN A 209 12.71 -15.83 4.31
CA ASN A 209 12.51 -16.29 5.68
C ASN A 209 11.18 -15.84 6.31
N LYS A 210 10.06 -15.98 5.59
CA LYS A 210 8.69 -15.63 6.06
C LYS A 210 8.36 -16.12 7.48
N ASN A 211 8.87 -17.30 7.84
CA ASN A 211 8.59 -17.88 9.15
C ASN A 211 9.31 -17.16 10.29
N LEU A 212 10.56 -16.71 10.08
CA LEU A 212 11.33 -15.99 11.10
C LEU A 212 10.78 -14.58 11.32
N GLU A 213 10.47 -13.85 10.27
CA GLU A 213 9.86 -12.51 10.40
C GLU A 213 8.52 -12.56 11.08
N LYS A 214 7.67 -13.54 10.71
CA LYS A 214 6.41 -13.76 11.40
C LYS A 214 6.64 -14.09 12.87
N SER A 215 7.65 -14.90 13.18
CA SER A 215 8.03 -15.22 14.55
C SER A 215 8.41 -13.97 15.34
N ILE A 216 9.26 -13.09 14.77
CA ILE A 216 9.66 -11.83 15.41
C ILE A 216 8.42 -10.98 15.71
N CYS A 217 7.55 -10.79 14.70
CA CYS A 217 6.33 -10.00 14.87
C CYS A 217 5.41 -10.57 15.95
N ASP A 218 5.18 -11.88 15.95
CA ASP A 218 4.33 -12.54 16.95
C ASP A 218 4.90 -12.38 18.37
N LYS A 219 6.23 -12.44 18.53
CA LYS A 219 6.91 -12.24 19.80
C LYS A 219 6.75 -10.80 20.31
N ILE A 220 6.92 -9.82 19.42
CA ILE A 220 6.74 -8.41 19.77
C ILE A 220 5.28 -8.13 20.11
N LEU A 221 4.32 -8.60 19.31
CA LEU A 221 2.89 -8.40 19.54
C LEU A 221 2.40 -8.99 20.86
N LYS A 222 2.95 -10.14 21.28
CA LYS A 222 2.57 -10.78 22.55
C LYS A 222 2.96 -9.98 23.78
N LYS A 223 4.03 -9.19 23.71
CA LYS A 223 4.61 -8.50 24.86
C LYS A 223 4.41 -6.99 24.84
N CYS A 224 4.10 -6.41 23.69
CA CYS A 224 3.86 -4.98 23.57
C CYS A 224 2.43 -4.60 23.87
N GLN A 225 2.26 -3.57 24.67
CA GLN A 225 1.03 -2.80 24.66
C GLN A 225 1.04 -1.91 23.42
N LEU A 226 0.25 -2.27 22.42
CA LEU A 226 0.12 -1.45 21.23
C LEU A 226 -0.63 -0.18 21.57
N SER A 227 -0.08 0.98 21.22
CA SER A 227 -0.77 2.23 21.42
C SER A 227 -1.70 2.54 20.24
N HIS A 228 -2.87 3.04 20.56
CA HIS A 228 -3.73 3.65 19.58
C HIS A 228 -3.25 5.09 19.33
N TRP A 229 -3.24 5.54 18.09
CA TRP A 229 -2.75 6.86 17.68
C TRP A 229 -3.51 8.06 18.28
N GLU A 230 -4.62 7.81 18.98
CA GLU A 230 -5.39 8.83 19.68
C GLU A 230 -5.21 8.79 21.20
N THR A 231 -4.34 7.92 21.72
CA THR A 231 -4.26 7.69 23.17
C THR A 231 -2.93 8.17 23.74
N PHE A 232 -3.04 8.75 24.94
CA PHE A 232 -1.90 8.96 25.81
C PHE A 232 -1.47 7.61 26.38
N LYS A 233 -0.18 7.32 26.35
CA LYS A 233 0.40 6.16 27.01
C LYS A 233 1.29 6.59 28.17
N GLY A 234 1.25 5.79 29.22
CA GLY A 234 2.00 6.05 30.44
C GLY A 234 1.30 7.00 31.42
N ALA A 235 1.91 7.19 32.55
CA ALA A 235 1.49 8.11 33.62
C ALA A 235 2.62 9.09 33.92
N GLY A 236 2.27 10.30 34.39
CA GLY A 236 3.24 11.30 34.79
C GLY A 236 3.13 12.60 34.04
N SER A 237 4.00 13.54 34.37
CA SER A 237 4.01 14.91 33.86
C SER A 237 5.02 15.17 32.76
N TYR A 238 5.93 14.25 32.51
CA TYR A 238 6.95 14.37 31.48
C TYR A 238 6.41 13.85 30.15
N ILE A 239 6.14 14.75 29.21
CA ILE A 239 5.46 14.44 27.96
C ILE A 239 6.47 14.39 26.81
N LEU A 240 6.34 13.39 25.94
CA LEU A 240 6.99 13.31 24.65
C LEU A 240 5.93 13.17 23.55
N ASN A 241 6.02 14.04 22.56
CA ASN A 241 5.13 13.98 21.40
C ASN A 241 5.81 13.24 20.26
N THR A 242 5.07 12.39 19.58
CA THR A 242 5.45 11.90 18.26
C THR A 242 4.78 12.76 17.22
N SER A 243 5.48 13.13 16.17
CA SER A 243 4.84 13.76 15.04
C SER A 243 4.51 12.74 13.98
N HIS A 244 3.44 13.00 13.31
CA HIS A 244 3.13 12.41 12.03
C HIS A 244 4.13 12.95 11.01
N VAL A 245 5.03 12.12 10.56
CA VAL A 245 5.93 12.52 9.50
C VAL A 245 5.30 12.21 8.17
N HIS A 246 4.87 13.25 7.50
CA HIS A 246 4.78 13.23 6.05
C HIS A 246 6.21 13.25 5.53
N GLY A 247 6.79 12.10 5.29
CA GLY A 247 8.03 12.04 4.59
C GLY A 247 7.80 12.36 3.13
N HIS A 248 8.56 13.31 2.65
CA HIS A 248 8.71 13.45 1.21
C HIS A 248 9.44 12.23 0.67
N ALA A 249 9.03 11.75 -0.50
CA ALA A 249 9.73 10.70 -1.22
C ALA A 249 11.22 11.02 -1.28
N GLY A 250 12.06 10.13 -0.76
CA GLY A 250 13.52 10.31 -0.74
C GLY A 250 14.13 10.58 0.64
N ASN A 251 13.35 10.81 1.69
CA ASN A 251 13.92 10.95 3.02
C ASN A 251 14.13 9.58 3.67
N LYS A 252 15.39 9.18 3.89
CA LYS A 252 15.78 7.89 4.50
C LYS A 252 15.41 7.76 5.98
N ASP A 253 15.05 8.87 6.64
CA ASP A 253 14.75 8.94 8.08
C ASP A 253 13.40 8.34 8.48
N PHE A 254 12.74 7.62 7.57
CA PHE A 254 11.40 7.02 7.78
C PHE A 254 11.35 5.84 8.73
N THR A 255 12.48 5.32 9.14
CA THR A 255 12.53 4.22 10.11
C THR A 255 12.22 4.69 11.52
N ASN A 256 12.22 6.02 11.73
CA ASN A 256 12.12 6.59 13.06
C ASN A 256 10.73 7.19 13.33
N LEU A 257 10.02 6.64 14.30
CA LEU A 257 8.71 7.12 14.75
C LEU A 257 8.71 8.56 15.22
N LEU A 258 9.81 8.99 15.78
CA LEU A 258 9.87 10.32 16.36
C LEU A 258 10.30 11.36 15.34
N CYS A 259 11.10 11.01 14.34
CA CYS A 259 11.64 11.88 13.28
C CYS A 259 11.85 13.35 13.67
N MET A 260 11.97 13.60 14.96
CA MET A 260 12.03 14.89 15.59
C MET A 260 13.25 14.94 16.49
N LYS A 261 13.92 16.07 16.50
CA LYS A 261 14.88 16.33 17.54
C LYS A 261 14.19 16.31 18.90
N TYR A 262 14.93 15.89 19.94
CA TYR A 262 14.38 15.76 21.29
C TYR A 262 13.65 17.03 21.75
N ASP A 263 14.27 18.19 21.57
CA ASP A 263 13.68 19.48 21.95
C ASP A 263 12.36 19.79 21.24
N ASP A 264 12.21 19.33 20.00
CA ASP A 264 10.94 19.51 19.25
C ASP A 264 9.88 18.53 19.75
N ALA A 265 10.27 17.33 20.14
CA ALA A 265 9.38 16.34 20.73
C ALA A 265 8.86 16.76 22.12
N LEU A 266 9.52 17.69 22.79
CA LEU A 266 9.08 18.26 24.06
C LEU A 266 8.03 19.35 23.90
N LYS A 267 7.90 19.97 22.72
CA LYS A 267 6.94 21.04 22.47
C LYS A 267 5.53 20.49 22.45
N VAL A 268 4.79 20.70 23.53
CA VAL A 268 3.40 20.24 23.64
C VAL A 268 2.54 20.95 22.61
N LYS A 269 2.15 20.27 21.56
CA LYS A 269 1.09 20.74 20.67
C LYS A 269 -0.26 20.44 21.31
N LYS A 270 -1.10 21.46 21.39
CA LYS A 270 -2.50 21.28 21.78
C LYS A 270 -3.18 20.40 20.76
N THR A 271 -3.81 19.35 21.26
CA THR A 271 -4.64 18.38 20.55
C THR A 271 -3.92 17.63 19.42
N PRO A 272 -3.89 16.32 19.52
CA PRO A 272 -3.53 15.49 18.39
C PRO A 272 -4.55 15.77 17.28
N ASP A 273 -4.07 16.26 16.17
CA ASP A 273 -4.84 16.44 14.94
C ASP A 273 -5.14 15.08 14.26
N GLY A 274 -5.28 14.01 15.03
CA GLY A 274 -5.40 12.64 14.56
C GLY A 274 -4.09 12.06 14.03
N ARG A 275 -2.97 12.76 14.16
CA ARG A 275 -1.69 12.42 13.51
C ARG A 275 -0.50 12.40 14.47
N SER A 276 -0.71 12.58 15.75
CA SER A 276 0.33 12.53 16.76
C SER A 276 -0.09 11.67 17.95
N CYS A 277 0.88 11.09 18.63
CA CYS A 277 0.69 10.36 19.88
C CYS A 277 1.50 11.03 20.97
N GLN A 278 1.01 11.00 22.19
CA GLN A 278 1.74 11.50 23.34
C GLN A 278 2.07 10.35 24.28
N PHE A 279 3.32 10.30 24.71
CA PHE A 279 3.80 9.42 25.75
C PHE A 279 4.06 10.21 27.02
N LYS A 280 3.70 9.66 28.16
CA LYS A 280 3.85 10.27 29.46
C LYS A 280 4.76 9.43 30.34
N PHE A 281 5.66 10.08 31.05
CA PHE A 281 6.64 9.46 31.91
C PHE A 281 6.63 10.10 33.30
N THR A 282 7.08 9.35 34.29
CA THR A 282 7.15 9.82 35.68
C THR A 282 8.37 10.70 35.90
N THR A 283 9.45 10.44 35.15
CA THR A 283 10.71 11.18 35.25
C THR A 283 11.20 11.64 33.89
N GLU A 284 12.07 12.65 33.91
CA GLU A 284 12.82 13.11 32.72
C GLU A 284 13.70 11.99 32.14
N GLU A 285 14.29 11.17 33.00
CA GLU A 285 15.18 10.09 32.60
C GLU A 285 14.42 9.00 31.84
N GLU A 286 13.27 8.58 32.34
CA GLU A 286 12.38 7.64 31.62
C GLU A 286 12.04 8.17 30.23
N ARG A 287 11.71 9.46 30.12
CA ARG A 287 11.40 10.11 28.84
C ARG A 287 12.59 10.07 27.88
N LYS A 288 13.81 10.35 28.36
CA LYS A 288 15.04 10.27 27.59
C LYS A 288 15.36 8.84 27.16
N ASN A 289 15.20 7.89 28.07
CA ASN A 289 15.42 6.47 27.78
C ASN A 289 14.48 5.96 26.71
N PHE A 290 13.21 6.33 26.77
CA PHE A 290 12.25 6.03 25.70
C PHE A 290 12.69 6.64 24.38
N TYR A 291 12.99 7.94 24.36
CA TYR A 291 13.42 8.63 23.15
C TYR A 291 14.64 7.94 22.53
N ASN A 292 15.68 7.70 23.33
CA ASN A 292 16.90 7.05 22.84
C ASN A 292 16.65 5.64 22.30
N ALA A 293 15.81 4.86 22.97
CA ALA A 293 15.43 3.53 22.51
C ALA A 293 14.79 3.59 21.11
N TYR A 294 13.87 4.53 20.89
CA TYR A 294 13.19 4.69 19.61
C TYR A 294 14.07 5.28 18.51
N MET A 295 15.06 6.09 18.88
CA MET A 295 15.97 6.70 17.92
C MET A 295 17.10 5.76 17.48
N ASN A 296 17.50 4.81 18.31
CA ASN A 296 18.74 4.07 18.10
C ASN A 296 18.56 2.57 17.93
N SER A 297 17.45 1.98 18.41
CA SER A 297 17.27 0.53 18.35
C SER A 297 16.90 0.03 16.95
N LYS A 298 17.67 -0.94 16.46
CA LYS A 298 17.39 -1.65 15.20
C LYS A 298 16.13 -2.51 15.29
N VAL A 299 15.84 -3.06 16.46
CA VAL A 299 14.59 -3.81 16.69
C VAL A 299 13.38 -2.90 16.48
N ILE A 300 13.41 -1.71 17.05
CA ILE A 300 12.33 -0.73 16.90
C ILE A 300 12.25 -0.20 15.46
N HIS A 301 13.38 0.09 14.82
CA HIS A 301 13.41 0.53 13.44
C HIS A 301 12.87 -0.55 12.49
N TRP A 302 13.29 -1.80 12.71
CA TRP A 302 12.77 -2.93 11.95
C TRP A 302 11.26 -3.10 12.14
N TRP A 303 10.77 -3.01 13.38
CA TRP A 303 9.35 -3.03 13.69
C TRP A 303 8.58 -1.93 12.98
N ASN A 304 9.07 -0.69 13.06
CA ASN A 304 8.45 0.44 12.38
C ASN A 304 8.41 0.25 10.87
N TYR A 305 9.47 -0.32 10.31
CA TYR A 305 9.53 -0.67 8.91
C TYR A 305 8.45 -1.68 8.50
N GLN A 306 8.16 -2.66 9.31
CA GLN A 306 7.08 -3.64 9.05
C GLN A 306 5.71 -2.98 8.96
N TRP A 307 5.49 -1.90 9.70
CA TRP A 307 4.21 -1.19 9.77
C TRP A 307 4.16 0.10 8.95
N LYS A 308 5.23 0.44 8.29
CA LYS A 308 5.30 1.59 7.41
C LYS A 308 4.33 1.42 6.26
N ASN A 309 3.40 2.36 6.14
CA ASN A 309 2.50 2.45 5.01
C ASN A 309 3.00 3.55 4.07
N GLN A 310 3.85 3.19 3.11
CA GLN A 310 4.44 4.11 2.13
C GLN A 310 5.17 5.29 2.78
N ILE A 311 4.44 6.32 3.16
CA ILE A 311 4.95 7.58 3.69
C ILE A 311 4.59 7.76 5.16
N ILE A 312 3.61 7.00 5.67
CA ILE A 312 3.02 7.18 6.98
C ILE A 312 3.30 5.98 7.85
N LEU A 313 4.02 6.18 8.96
CA LEU A 313 4.07 5.21 10.04
C LEU A 313 2.68 5.05 10.65
N VAL A 314 2.24 3.81 10.77
CA VAL A 314 0.97 3.52 11.44
C VAL A 314 1.21 3.55 12.94
N LEU A 315 1.01 4.69 13.55
CA LEU A 315 1.21 4.93 14.98
C LEU A 315 0.37 3.99 15.88
N LYS A 316 -0.66 3.37 15.32
CA LYS A 316 -1.53 2.40 16.01
C LYS A 316 -0.78 1.24 16.66
N TYR A 317 0.38 0.88 16.12
CA TYR A 317 1.13 -0.30 16.54
C TYR A 317 2.50 0.02 17.14
N ILE A 318 2.64 1.18 17.77
CA ILE A 318 3.89 1.54 18.47
C ILE A 318 4.08 0.61 19.67
N PRO A 319 5.17 -0.15 19.75
CA PRO A 319 5.48 -0.90 20.95
C PRO A 319 5.79 0.08 22.09
N TYR A 320 5.14 -0.10 23.21
CA TYR A 320 5.38 0.68 24.42
C TYR A 320 5.60 -0.26 25.60
N MET A 321 6.82 -0.23 26.14
CA MET A 321 7.16 -0.97 27.35
C MET A 321 6.71 -0.16 28.57
N ASN A 322 6.26 -0.83 29.62
CA ASN A 322 5.79 -0.11 30.81
C ASN A 322 6.94 0.40 31.71
N ASP A 323 8.19 0.06 31.42
CA ASP A 323 9.36 0.41 32.21
C ASP A 323 10.45 1.01 31.35
N TYR A 324 10.75 2.28 31.59
CA TYR A 324 11.87 3.03 31.00
C TYR A 324 12.80 3.61 32.06
N THR A 325 12.78 3.06 33.28
CA THR A 325 13.72 3.48 34.35
C THR A 325 15.18 3.20 34.00
N GLN A 326 15.41 2.25 33.09
CA GLN A 326 16.72 1.93 32.55
C GLN A 326 16.71 2.04 31.03
N PRO A 327 17.86 2.33 30.41
CA PRO A 327 17.97 2.36 28.94
C PRO A 327 17.54 1.05 28.28
N TRP A 328 16.97 1.15 27.10
CA TRP A 328 16.64 0.03 26.22
C TRP A 328 17.55 0.09 24.99
N ASP A 329 18.48 -0.86 24.91
CA ASP A 329 19.31 -1.14 23.76
C ASP A 329 18.82 -2.37 22.97
N ASP A 330 19.45 -2.69 21.85
CA ASP A 330 19.07 -3.84 21.04
C ASP A 330 19.21 -5.17 21.77
N LYS A 331 20.22 -5.30 22.64
CA LYS A 331 20.39 -6.48 23.48
C LYS A 331 19.19 -6.70 24.40
N ARG A 332 18.79 -5.66 25.14
CA ARG A 332 17.63 -5.72 26.04
C ARG A 332 16.32 -5.98 25.30
N PHE A 333 16.13 -5.39 24.11
CA PHE A 333 14.98 -5.70 23.28
C PHE A 333 14.98 -7.15 22.80
N CYS A 334 16.11 -7.67 22.34
CA CYS A 334 16.24 -9.07 21.94
C CYS A 334 15.93 -10.03 23.07
N GLU A 335 16.47 -9.80 24.26
CA GLU A 335 16.20 -10.58 25.46
C GLU A 335 14.71 -10.50 25.84
N TYR A 336 14.15 -9.29 25.86
CA TYR A 336 12.76 -9.07 26.25
C TYR A 336 11.76 -9.75 25.30
N PHE A 337 11.98 -9.63 23.99
CA PHE A 337 11.12 -10.24 22.98
C PHE A 337 11.48 -11.71 22.67
N ASN A 338 12.53 -12.25 23.26
CA ASN A 338 13.09 -13.56 22.93
C ASN A 338 13.49 -13.68 21.43
N ILE A 339 14.07 -12.63 20.87
CA ILE A 339 14.65 -12.64 19.51
C ILE A 339 15.93 -13.45 19.57
N THR A 340 16.04 -14.45 18.70
CA THR A 340 17.17 -15.39 18.71
C THR A 340 18.38 -14.85 17.98
N GLY A 341 19.59 -15.29 18.39
CA GLY A 341 20.85 -15.10 17.68
C GLY A 341 21.50 -13.73 17.83
N TYR A 342 21.14 -12.93 18.84
CA TYR A 342 21.84 -11.70 19.17
C TYR A 342 23.25 -12.01 19.68
N ILE A 343 24.27 -11.48 19.01
CA ILE A 343 25.68 -11.55 19.44
C ILE A 343 26.11 -10.14 19.87
N SER A 344 25.96 -9.18 18.97
CA SER A 344 26.23 -7.76 19.20
C SER A 344 25.33 -6.91 18.30
N ASP A 345 25.42 -5.60 18.42
CA ASP A 345 24.67 -4.68 17.55
C ASP A 345 25.05 -4.78 16.06
N THR A 346 26.15 -5.42 15.74
CA THR A 346 26.66 -5.59 14.37
C THR A 346 26.78 -7.04 13.92
N GLU A 347 26.66 -7.99 14.84
CA GLU A 347 26.88 -9.42 14.59
C GLU A 347 25.69 -10.26 15.06
N ALA A 348 25.40 -11.31 14.30
CA ALA A 348 24.30 -12.22 14.56
C ALA A 348 24.70 -13.68 14.29
N GLU A 349 24.05 -14.61 14.96
CA GLU A 349 24.09 -16.01 14.59
C GLU A 349 23.42 -16.24 13.23
N LEU A 350 24.07 -17.03 12.38
CA LEU A 350 23.58 -17.30 11.02
C LEU A 350 22.20 -18.00 11.04
N GLY A 351 21.29 -17.51 10.23
CA GLY A 351 19.92 -18.04 10.13
C GLY A 351 19.01 -17.62 11.30
N SER A 352 19.45 -16.70 12.13
CA SER A 352 18.69 -16.24 13.29
C SER A 352 17.72 -15.07 12.99
N GLU A 353 16.85 -14.80 13.95
CA GLU A 353 15.93 -13.65 13.88
C GLU A 353 16.68 -12.30 13.92
N TRP A 354 17.75 -12.23 14.70
CA TRP A 354 18.57 -11.01 14.76
C TRP A 354 19.32 -10.75 13.44
N GLU A 355 19.75 -11.76 12.75
CA GLU A 355 20.34 -11.63 11.42
C GLU A 355 19.34 -11.02 10.44
N ILE A 356 18.08 -11.43 10.48
CA ILE A 356 17.00 -10.85 9.65
C ILE A 356 16.85 -9.34 9.92
N ILE A 357 16.84 -8.96 11.19
CA ILE A 357 16.75 -7.54 11.58
C ILE A 357 17.96 -6.77 11.06
N LEU A 358 19.17 -7.26 11.27
CA LEU A 358 20.40 -6.60 10.82
C LEU A 358 20.46 -6.45 9.31
N ASN A 359 20.12 -7.50 8.56
CA ASN A 359 20.18 -7.47 7.10
C ASN A 359 19.12 -6.52 6.53
N THR A 360 17.92 -6.52 7.09
CA THR A 360 16.90 -5.55 6.71
C THR A 360 17.37 -4.11 6.97
N MET A 361 18.00 -3.85 8.10
CA MET A 361 18.44 -2.49 8.45
C MET A 361 19.65 -2.03 7.63
N LYS A 362 20.53 -2.93 7.19
CA LYS A 362 21.64 -2.60 6.28
C LYS A 362 21.17 -2.10 4.90
N GLU A 363 20.04 -2.57 4.43
CA GLU A 363 19.45 -2.11 3.15
C GLU A 363 18.86 -0.69 3.27
N TYR A 364 18.67 -0.18 4.49
CA TYR A 364 17.99 1.10 4.77
C TYR A 364 18.93 2.20 5.28
N VAL A 365 20.18 1.92 5.54
CA VAL A 365 21.23 2.88 5.89
C VAL A 365 22.11 3.13 4.67
#